data_45536df23fb3879ee326caf20207374d
#
_entry.id   45536df23fb3879ee326caf20207374d
#
_cell.length_a   1.000
_cell.length_b   1.000
_cell.length_c   1.000
_cell.angle_alpha   90.00
_cell.angle_beta   90.00
_cell.angle_gamma   90.00
#
_symmetry.space_group_name_H-M   'P 1'
#
loop_
_entity.id
_entity.type
_entity.pdbx_description
1 polymer ?
#
loop_
_entity_poly.entity_id
_entity_poly.type
_entity_poly.pdbx_seq_one_letter_code
_entity_poly.pdbx_strand_id
1 'polypeptide(L)'
;LTLEQYRDPEMGRLYQHYLADGPIAYMTQLFHQMTDSDAQARQLALAFYGPLYLLYSLSDGGWSREAVLAAVDGHIDRFAAELTDVAHR
;
A
#
# COMPACT_ATOMS: atom_id res chain seq x y z
N LEU A 1 13.17 10.57 7.17
CA LEU A 1 11.93 10.07 7.77
C LEU A 1 12.13 8.71 8.43
N THR A 2 12.71 7.76 7.72
CA THR A 2 12.95 6.42 8.25
C THR A 2 13.91 6.43 9.45
N LEU A 3 14.92 7.29 9.42
CA LEU A 3 15.86 7.41 10.54
C LEU A 3 15.17 7.90 11.79
N GLU A 4 14.25 8.84 11.67
CA GLU A 4 13.52 9.36 12.82
C GLU A 4 12.55 8.34 13.40
N GLN A 5 11.98 7.48 12.56
CA GLN A 5 11.15 6.37 13.02
C GLN A 5 11.91 5.47 13.99
N TYR A 6 13.17 5.20 13.70
CA TYR A 6 13.98 4.33 14.55
C TYR A 6 14.47 5.02 15.81
N ARG A 7 14.62 6.34 15.79
CA ARG A 7 15.09 7.10 16.95
C ARG A 7 13.99 7.40 17.95
N ASP A 8 12.77 7.60 17.47
CA ASP A 8 11.65 8.04 18.30
C ASP A 8 10.48 7.06 18.13
N PRO A 9 10.20 6.23 19.14
CA PRO A 9 9.08 5.27 19.05
C PRO A 9 7.74 5.94 18.86
N GLU A 10 7.52 7.16 19.39
CA GLU A 10 6.27 7.89 19.18
C GLU A 10 6.11 8.30 17.73
N MET A 11 7.18 8.80 17.13
CA MET A 11 7.17 9.18 15.73
C MET A 11 6.92 7.96 14.85
N GLY A 12 7.50 6.81 15.20
CA GLY A 12 7.27 5.56 14.50
C GLY A 12 5.79 5.14 14.54
N ARG A 13 5.15 5.30 15.71
CA ARG A 13 3.72 4.98 15.84
C ARG A 13 2.85 5.93 15.03
N LEU A 14 3.20 7.23 14.99
CA LEU A 14 2.48 8.21 14.19
C LEU A 14 2.56 7.87 12.70
N TYR A 15 3.75 7.55 12.21
CA TYR A 15 3.91 7.13 10.81
C TYR A 15 3.13 5.87 10.54
N GLN A 16 3.18 4.90 11.45
CA GLN A 16 2.43 3.66 11.32
C GLN A 16 0.94 3.97 11.18
N HIS A 17 0.42 4.85 12.02
CA HIS A 17 -0.99 5.21 11.99
C HIS A 17 -1.38 5.93 10.70
N TYR A 18 -0.62 6.95 10.30
CA TYR A 18 -0.98 7.79 9.16
C TYR A 18 -0.60 7.20 7.82
N LEU A 19 0.48 6.42 7.75
CA LEU A 19 0.98 5.91 6.48
C LEU A 19 0.63 4.45 6.21
N ALA A 20 0.22 3.71 7.22
CA ALA A 20 -0.15 2.31 7.05
C ALA A 20 -1.58 2.03 7.50
N ASP A 21 -1.87 2.17 8.80
CA ASP A 21 -3.16 1.75 9.37
C ASP A 21 -4.33 2.52 8.75
N GLY A 22 -4.21 3.84 8.64
CA GLY A 22 -5.25 4.68 8.08
C GLY A 22 -5.57 4.35 6.62
N PRO A 23 -4.57 4.37 5.74
CA PRO A 23 -4.79 4.01 4.34
C PRO A 23 -5.30 2.59 4.15
N ILE A 24 -4.82 1.63 4.92
CA ILE A 24 -5.30 0.24 4.82
C ILE A 24 -6.78 0.15 5.21
N ALA A 25 -7.19 0.83 6.30
CA ALA A 25 -8.58 0.83 6.73
C ALA A 25 -9.48 1.47 5.67
N TYR A 26 -9.05 2.59 5.11
CA TYR A 26 -9.80 3.30 4.07
C TYR A 26 -9.96 2.44 2.82
N MET A 27 -8.87 1.83 2.37
CA MET A 27 -8.89 1.00 1.17
C MET A 27 -9.67 -0.28 1.38
N THR A 28 -9.65 -0.85 2.58
CA THR A 28 -10.48 -2.00 2.92
C THR A 28 -11.95 -1.68 2.73
N GLN A 29 -12.38 -0.49 3.15
CA GLN A 29 -13.77 -0.06 2.95
C GLN A 29 -14.10 0.06 1.47
N LEU A 30 -13.19 0.62 0.66
CA LEU A 30 -13.41 0.74 -0.77
C LEU A 30 -13.53 -0.62 -1.44
N PHE A 31 -12.63 -1.54 -1.12
CA PHE A 31 -12.64 -2.87 -1.74
C PHE A 31 -13.81 -3.72 -1.25
N HIS A 32 -14.38 -3.40 -0.10
CA HIS A 32 -15.55 -4.09 0.40
C HIS A 32 -16.75 -3.95 -0.54
N GLN A 33 -16.76 -2.94 -1.39
CA GLN A 33 -17.80 -2.78 -2.40
C GLN A 33 -17.67 -3.81 -3.53
N MET A 34 -16.50 -4.43 -3.66
CA MET A 34 -16.21 -5.40 -4.71
C MET A 34 -16.29 -6.84 -4.23
N THR A 35 -16.35 -7.05 -2.91
CA THR A 35 -16.38 -8.39 -2.31
C THR A 35 -17.20 -8.35 -1.03
N ASP A 36 -17.87 -9.45 -0.73
CA ASP A 36 -18.69 -9.56 0.48
C ASP A 36 -17.87 -10.01 1.70
N SER A 37 -16.59 -10.28 1.53
CA SER A 37 -15.73 -10.79 2.60
C SER A 37 -14.82 -9.69 3.13
N ASP A 38 -14.91 -9.42 4.46
CA ASP A 38 -13.99 -8.50 5.13
C ASP A 38 -12.54 -8.95 4.96
N ALA A 39 -12.29 -10.24 5.05
CA ALA A 39 -10.94 -10.78 4.92
C ALA A 39 -10.40 -10.55 3.51
N GLN A 40 -11.22 -10.74 2.49
CA GLN A 40 -10.80 -10.53 1.12
C GLN A 40 -10.57 -9.05 0.83
N ALA A 41 -11.45 -8.18 1.33
CA ALA A 41 -11.28 -6.73 1.17
C ALA A 41 -9.97 -6.26 1.80
N ARG A 42 -9.65 -6.79 2.99
CA ARG A 42 -8.39 -6.45 3.67
C ARG A 42 -7.18 -6.95 2.89
N GLN A 43 -7.27 -8.15 2.32
CA GLN A 43 -6.18 -8.69 1.50
C GLN A 43 -5.96 -7.85 0.25
N LEU A 44 -7.02 -7.38 -0.39
CA LEU A 44 -6.90 -6.49 -1.53
C LEU A 44 -6.23 -5.17 -1.14
N ALA A 45 -6.62 -4.60 0.01
CA ALA A 45 -6.01 -3.37 0.50
C ALA A 45 -4.52 -3.56 0.76
N LEU A 46 -4.14 -4.65 1.41
CA LEU A 46 -2.74 -4.96 1.69
C LEU A 46 -1.96 -5.19 0.40
N ALA A 47 -2.54 -5.94 -0.53
CA ALA A 47 -1.87 -6.24 -1.79
C ALA A 47 -1.64 -4.99 -2.63
N PHE A 48 -2.54 -4.02 -2.55
CA PHE A 48 -2.40 -2.78 -3.30
C PHE A 48 -1.45 -1.81 -2.62
N TYR A 49 -1.66 -1.54 -1.34
CA TYR A 49 -0.94 -0.48 -0.64
C TYR A 49 0.44 -0.90 -0.15
N GLY A 50 0.62 -2.17 0.22
CA GLY A 50 1.88 -2.66 0.76
C GLY A 50 3.07 -2.37 -0.15
N PRO A 51 3.03 -2.78 -1.42
CA PRO A 51 4.13 -2.47 -2.34
C PRO A 51 4.34 -0.98 -2.56
N LEU A 52 3.28 -0.17 -2.55
CA LEU A 52 3.42 1.28 -2.69
C LEU A 52 4.14 1.88 -1.49
N TYR A 53 3.80 1.43 -0.30
CA TYR A 53 4.47 1.86 0.92
C TYR A 53 5.96 1.49 0.89
N LEU A 54 6.26 0.25 0.47
CA LEU A 54 7.63 -0.21 0.35
C LEU A 54 8.41 0.61 -0.68
N LEU A 55 7.81 0.91 -1.82
CA LEU A 55 8.45 1.71 -2.87
C LEU A 55 8.74 3.12 -2.39
N TYR A 56 7.84 3.70 -1.60
CA TYR A 56 8.07 5.00 -0.97
C TYR A 56 9.32 4.95 -0.08
N SER A 57 9.43 3.91 0.73
CA SER A 57 10.59 3.73 1.61
C SER A 57 11.89 3.54 0.83
N LEU A 58 11.84 2.80 -0.28
CA LEU A 58 13.01 2.59 -1.14
C LEU A 58 13.43 3.87 -1.83
N SER A 59 12.49 4.73 -2.20
CA SER A 59 12.80 6.04 -2.75
C SER A 59 13.62 6.87 -1.76
N ASP A 60 13.22 6.84 -0.49
CA ASP A 60 13.96 7.49 0.59
C ASP A 60 15.34 6.85 0.79
N GLY A 61 15.45 5.56 0.52
CA GLY A 61 16.69 4.80 0.68
C GLY A 61 17.69 4.90 -0.46
N GLY A 62 17.41 5.73 -1.47
CA GLY A 62 18.37 5.99 -2.52
C GLY A 62 18.09 5.33 -3.88
N TRP A 63 16.95 4.66 -4.03
CA TRP A 63 16.54 4.19 -5.36
C TRP A 63 16.29 5.39 -6.28
N SER A 64 16.60 5.25 -7.56
CA SER A 64 16.35 6.33 -8.49
C SER A 64 14.86 6.58 -8.65
N ARG A 65 14.50 7.84 -8.89
CA ARG A 65 13.10 8.20 -9.12
C ARG A 65 12.50 7.42 -10.29
N GLU A 66 13.28 7.24 -11.34
CA GLU A 66 12.83 6.52 -12.53
C GLU A 66 12.51 5.06 -12.22
N ALA A 67 13.37 4.41 -11.44
CA ALA A 67 13.15 3.03 -11.04
C ALA A 67 11.90 2.89 -10.17
N VAL A 68 11.69 3.82 -9.24
CA VAL A 68 10.52 3.80 -8.36
C VAL A 68 9.24 4.00 -9.18
N LEU A 69 9.24 4.99 -10.08
CA LEU A 69 8.06 5.26 -10.90
C LEU A 69 7.71 4.08 -11.81
N ALA A 70 8.71 3.45 -12.40
CA ALA A 70 8.48 2.28 -13.24
C ALA A 70 7.87 1.13 -12.43
N ALA A 71 8.35 0.92 -11.20
CA ALA A 71 7.81 -0.11 -10.32
C ALA A 71 6.38 0.20 -9.88
N VAL A 72 6.08 1.46 -9.61
CA VAL A 72 4.71 1.89 -9.25
C VAL A 72 3.77 1.64 -10.41
N ASP A 73 4.15 2.05 -11.62
CA ASP A 73 3.31 1.85 -12.80
C ASP A 73 3.06 0.35 -13.05
N GLY A 74 4.09 -0.46 -12.94
CA GLY A 74 3.95 -1.90 -13.10
C GLY A 74 3.04 -2.53 -12.06
N HIS A 75 3.13 -2.05 -10.82
CA HIS A 75 2.27 -2.54 -9.74
C HIS A 75 0.80 -2.17 -10.00
N ILE A 76 0.54 -0.92 -10.39
CA ILE A 76 -0.81 -0.45 -10.67
C ILE A 76 -1.43 -1.26 -11.82
N ASP A 77 -0.69 -1.46 -12.89
CA ASP A 77 -1.19 -2.22 -14.05
C ASP A 77 -1.53 -3.65 -13.67
N ARG A 78 -0.66 -4.29 -12.91
CA ARG A 78 -0.85 -5.67 -12.47
C ARG A 78 -2.05 -5.78 -11.53
N PHE A 79 -2.16 -4.84 -10.61
CA PHE A 79 -3.26 -4.83 -9.65
C PHE A 79 -4.60 -4.58 -10.34
N ALA A 80 -4.64 -3.69 -11.33
CA ALA A 80 -5.85 -3.43 -12.10
C ALA A 80 -6.33 -4.70 -12.80
N ALA A 81 -5.40 -5.48 -13.35
CA ALA A 81 -5.74 -6.75 -13.98
C ALA A 81 -6.32 -7.75 -12.98
N GLU A 82 -5.73 -7.82 -11.77
CA GLU A 82 -6.24 -8.69 -10.71
C GLU A 82 -7.63 -8.27 -10.23
N LEU A 83 -7.89 -6.97 -10.12
CA LEU A 83 -9.21 -6.46 -9.75
C LEU A 83 -10.26 -6.83 -10.78
N THR A 84 -9.93 -6.72 -12.04
CA THR A 84 -10.84 -7.12 -13.13
C THR A 84 -11.20 -8.60 -12.98
N ASP A 85 -10.23 -9.44 -12.67
CA ASP A 85 -10.43 -10.87 -12.47
C ASP A 85 -11.35 -11.13 -11.27
N VAL A 86 -11.14 -10.43 -10.17
CA VAL A 86 -11.97 -10.57 -8.97
C VAL A 86 -13.40 -10.10 -9.24
N ALA A 87 -13.57 -9.01 -9.96
CA ALA A 87 -14.90 -8.45 -10.25
C ALA A 87 -15.74 -9.36 -11.15
N HIS A 88 -15.09 -10.24 -11.92
CA HIS A 88 -15.78 -11.17 -12.83
C HIS A 88 -16.03 -12.55 -12.22
N ARG A 89 -15.63 -12.75 -10.99
CA ARG A 89 -15.92 -14.00 -10.29
C ARG A 89 -17.29 -13.95 -9.64
#